data_b7bb4d53898902b9c135cfe096c37aa0
#
_entry.id   b7bb4d53898902b9c135cfe096c37aa0
#
_cell.length_a   1.000
_cell.length_b   1.000
_cell.length_c   1.000
_cell.angle_alpha   90.00
_cell.angle_beta   90.00
_cell.angle_gamma   90.00
#
_symmetry.space_group_name_H-M   'P 1'
#
loop_
_entity.id
_entity.type
_entity.pdbx_description
1 polymer ?
#
loop_
_entity_poly.entity_id
_entity_poly.type
_entity_poly.pdbx_seq_one_letter_code
_entity_poly.pdbx_strand_id
1 'polypeptide(L)'
;MHQTVREFFRSNGPTAQSKFRMDNNHAHTKISITCVRYLMLCASKAASIDQGAGSKPWTSEHFEAYAMYLSERPFFNYAIGFVGRHLQQCGQVAGDSELVSQLSKKLNETSMAYILENWTPEAWGQRIIGCSEQEYSKDFRAKLLHTATRMGYPRVVEALLIGGAEVEACLEGNTPLMVAAECGSLAAARVLLDKKALVEAKDGKNRTALHLAAANGHGPIVELILDRGAGMEAKENNGQTALHLAAANGHGPIVELILDRGAVMEAKENNGQTPLHLAAANGHGPIVELILDRGADMEAKERSGQTVLHLAAANGHGPVVELLLNKSAEMEAKDDRKQTALHLAAANGHNIAVGLLIDRGIDKEAKGREGQTALHLAAANGHNSVIVLLVDRGANKKAKDEFGWGALHMAAWNGHEATIQMLVQNFAANKEELDKCGWTALHVAAMNGRDTTIQWLVERLGADKGARDNLGWTALHFVAAFGLGETAQVLIKILKVDRNARNVKGEIAQDIAQE
;
A
#
# COMPACT_ATOMS: atom_id res chain seq x y z
N MET A 1 6.82 0.19 -27.64
CA MET A 1 5.68 1.08 -27.32
C MET A 1 6.10 1.89 -26.10
N HIS A 2 6.03 3.21 -26.16
CA HIS A 2 6.48 4.09 -25.06
C HIS A 2 5.67 3.83 -23.79
N GLN A 3 6.29 3.89 -22.61
CA GLN A 3 5.68 3.55 -21.31
C GLN A 3 4.42 4.38 -21.03
N THR A 4 4.45 5.67 -21.37
CA THR A 4 3.31 6.62 -21.21
C THR A 4 2.09 6.19 -22.03
N VAL A 5 2.28 5.61 -23.24
CA VAL A 5 1.17 5.10 -24.06
C VAL A 5 0.62 3.81 -23.47
N ARG A 6 1.48 2.97 -22.87
CA ARG A 6 1.04 1.77 -22.14
C ARG A 6 0.22 2.14 -20.90
N GLU A 7 0.62 3.16 -20.17
CA GLU A 7 -0.07 3.65 -18.97
C GLU A 7 -1.41 4.29 -19.31
N PHE A 8 -1.47 5.10 -20.36
CA PHE A 8 -2.73 5.68 -20.86
C PHE A 8 -3.76 4.61 -21.23
N PHE A 9 -3.32 3.51 -21.88
CA PHE A 9 -4.22 2.41 -22.22
C PHE A 9 -4.52 1.47 -21.04
N ARG A 10 -3.68 1.41 -20.01
CA ARG A 10 -3.95 0.66 -18.77
C ARG A 10 -4.98 1.34 -17.88
N SER A 11 -5.00 2.66 -17.82
CA SER A 11 -5.92 3.43 -16.98
C SER A 11 -7.40 3.36 -17.43
N ASN A 12 -7.67 2.89 -18.66
CA ASN A 12 -9.02 2.82 -19.23
C ASN A 12 -9.71 1.43 -19.13
N GLY A 13 -9.23 0.53 -18.24
CA GLY A 13 -9.91 -0.70 -17.84
C GLY A 13 -9.64 -1.96 -18.69
N PRO A 14 -10.02 -3.15 -18.20
CA PRO A 14 -9.65 -4.46 -18.77
C PRO A 14 -10.26 -4.76 -20.16
N THR A 15 -11.30 -4.05 -20.58
CA THR A 15 -11.90 -4.18 -21.92
C THR A 15 -11.04 -3.63 -23.05
N ALA A 16 -10.04 -2.78 -22.74
CA ALA A 16 -9.12 -2.24 -23.73
C ALA A 16 -8.00 -3.23 -24.13
N GLN A 17 -7.63 -4.15 -23.26
CA GLN A 17 -6.50 -5.07 -23.50
C GLN A 17 -6.81 -6.16 -24.53
N SER A 18 -8.05 -6.62 -24.67
CA SER A 18 -8.43 -7.68 -25.61
C SER A 18 -8.55 -7.22 -27.08
N LYS A 19 -8.67 -5.90 -27.31
CA LYS A 19 -8.82 -5.30 -28.65
C LYS A 19 -7.50 -4.84 -29.30
N PHE A 20 -6.38 -4.87 -28.57
CA PHE A 20 -5.10 -4.32 -29.02
C PHE A 20 -4.00 -5.38 -29.23
N ARG A 21 -4.30 -6.48 -29.92
CA ARG A 21 -3.25 -7.21 -30.68
C ARG A 21 -2.99 -6.41 -31.96
N MET A 22 -2.09 -5.44 -31.89
CA MET A 22 -1.68 -4.69 -33.07
C MET A 22 -0.45 -5.34 -33.71
N ASP A 23 -0.57 -5.61 -34.99
CA ASP A 23 0.58 -5.78 -35.86
C ASP A 23 1.44 -4.50 -35.80
N ASN A 24 2.77 -4.65 -35.66
CA ASN A 24 3.68 -3.50 -35.53
C ASN A 24 3.54 -2.51 -36.69
N ASN A 25 3.14 -2.98 -37.89
CA ASN A 25 3.00 -2.17 -39.10
C ASN A 25 1.84 -1.15 -39.04
N HIS A 26 0.75 -1.44 -38.29
CA HIS A 26 -0.38 -0.53 -38.17
C HIS A 26 -0.36 0.27 -36.85
N ALA A 27 0.59 -0.01 -35.94
CA ALA A 27 0.65 0.63 -34.65
C ALA A 27 0.96 2.13 -34.75
N HIS A 28 1.91 2.51 -35.60
CA HIS A 28 2.30 3.91 -35.80
C HIS A 28 1.17 4.74 -36.41
N THR A 29 0.45 4.20 -37.40
CA THR A 29 -0.70 4.85 -38.02
C THR A 29 -1.80 5.17 -37.00
N LYS A 30 -2.19 4.17 -36.18
CA LYS A 30 -3.19 4.37 -35.13
C LYS A 30 -2.75 5.36 -34.05
N ILE A 31 -1.48 5.31 -33.64
CA ILE A 31 -0.91 6.26 -32.69
C ILE A 31 -0.90 7.67 -33.29
N SER A 32 -0.50 7.84 -34.55
CA SER A 32 -0.51 9.12 -35.23
C SER A 32 -1.91 9.73 -35.30
N ILE A 33 -2.92 8.94 -35.69
CA ILE A 33 -4.32 9.38 -35.73
C ILE A 33 -4.78 9.85 -34.34
N THR A 34 -4.44 9.07 -33.30
CA THR A 34 -4.83 9.39 -31.92
C THR A 34 -4.15 10.66 -31.44
N CYS A 35 -2.84 10.83 -31.71
CA CYS A 35 -2.10 12.06 -31.37
C CYS A 35 -2.69 13.28 -32.07
N VAL A 36 -2.94 13.21 -33.38
CA VAL A 36 -3.49 14.33 -34.15
C VAL A 36 -4.88 14.72 -33.64
N ARG A 37 -5.78 13.75 -33.45
CA ARG A 37 -7.12 14.02 -32.92
C ARG A 37 -7.08 14.68 -31.55
N TYR A 38 -6.19 14.20 -30.67
CA TYR A 38 -6.04 14.76 -29.33
C TYR A 38 -5.47 16.19 -29.38
N LEU A 39 -4.46 16.44 -30.21
CA LEU A 39 -3.91 17.77 -30.39
C LEU A 39 -4.97 18.74 -30.97
N MET A 40 -5.80 18.29 -31.91
CA MET A 40 -6.91 19.12 -32.43
C MET A 40 -7.94 19.49 -31.36
N LEU A 41 -8.28 18.55 -30.46
CA LEU A 41 -9.17 18.84 -29.33
C LEU A 41 -8.58 19.86 -28.34
N CYS A 42 -7.27 19.87 -28.21
CA CYS A 42 -6.55 20.76 -27.30
C CYS A 42 -6.20 22.12 -27.94
N ALA A 43 -6.16 22.21 -29.26
CA ALA A 43 -5.66 23.38 -30.01
C ALA A 43 -6.36 24.70 -29.67
N SER A 44 -7.69 24.70 -29.55
CA SER A 44 -8.47 25.90 -29.27
C SER A 44 -8.14 26.51 -27.91
N LYS A 45 -7.89 25.67 -26.89
CA LYS A 45 -7.55 26.16 -25.55
C LYS A 45 -6.08 26.54 -25.44
N ALA A 46 -5.19 25.81 -26.10
CA ALA A 46 -3.78 26.19 -26.19
C ALA A 46 -3.60 27.57 -26.87
N ALA A 47 -4.29 27.81 -27.98
CA ALA A 47 -4.28 29.12 -28.66
C ALA A 47 -4.79 30.25 -27.76
N SER A 48 -5.76 30.02 -26.89
CA SER A 48 -6.29 31.05 -25.97
C SER A 48 -5.29 31.51 -24.92
N ILE A 49 -4.35 30.65 -24.51
CA ILE A 49 -3.28 31.00 -23.55
C ILE A 49 -2.30 31.99 -24.19
N ASP A 50 -2.10 31.93 -25.52
CA ASP A 50 -1.12 32.71 -26.24
C ASP A 50 -1.69 33.97 -26.95
N GLN A 51 -3.00 34.14 -26.99
CA GLN A 51 -3.64 35.30 -27.66
C GLN A 51 -3.20 36.68 -27.12
N GLY A 52 -2.51 36.75 -25.98
CA GLY A 52 -1.97 37.97 -25.38
C GLY A 52 -0.50 38.26 -25.70
N ALA A 53 0.27 37.31 -26.20
CA ALA A 53 1.73 37.44 -26.28
C ALA A 53 2.22 37.98 -27.64
N GLY A 54 1.55 37.68 -28.75
CA GLY A 54 2.00 38.08 -30.08
C GLY A 54 3.47 37.75 -30.34
N SER A 55 4.25 38.73 -30.83
CA SER A 55 5.72 38.60 -30.99
C SER A 55 6.51 38.94 -29.72
N LYS A 56 5.85 39.19 -28.59
CA LYS A 56 6.51 39.53 -27.32
C LYS A 56 6.95 38.27 -26.57
N PRO A 57 7.99 38.37 -25.73
CA PRO A 57 8.37 37.27 -24.83
C PRO A 57 7.20 36.87 -23.92
N TRP A 58 7.10 35.56 -23.60
CA TRP A 58 6.08 35.09 -22.67
C TRP A 58 6.34 35.67 -21.27
N THR A 59 5.28 36.10 -20.61
CA THR A 59 5.33 36.51 -19.20
C THR A 59 5.26 35.30 -18.27
N SER A 60 5.50 35.55 -17.00
CA SER A 60 5.34 34.50 -15.97
C SER A 60 3.95 33.86 -15.98
N GLU A 61 2.91 34.65 -16.20
CA GLU A 61 1.52 34.16 -16.27
C GLU A 61 1.29 33.20 -17.45
N HIS A 62 1.90 33.48 -18.62
CA HIS A 62 1.84 32.58 -19.77
C HIS A 62 2.51 31.22 -19.48
N PHE A 63 3.68 31.25 -18.82
CA PHE A 63 4.37 30.00 -18.45
C PHE A 63 3.62 29.21 -17.38
N GLU A 64 3.03 29.87 -16.38
CA GLU A 64 2.21 29.20 -15.35
C GLU A 64 0.96 28.57 -15.99
N ALA A 65 0.26 29.30 -16.84
CA ALA A 65 -0.90 28.80 -17.57
C ALA A 65 -0.53 27.58 -18.45
N TYR A 66 0.63 27.63 -19.10
CA TYR A 66 1.13 26.52 -19.90
C TYR A 66 1.49 25.31 -19.04
N ALA A 67 2.21 25.51 -17.95
CA ALA A 67 2.59 24.44 -17.04
C ALA A 67 1.35 23.75 -16.45
N MET A 68 0.36 24.53 -16.01
CA MET A 68 -0.92 24.01 -15.51
C MET A 68 -1.67 23.23 -16.59
N TYR A 69 -1.73 23.77 -17.82
CA TYR A 69 -2.36 23.10 -18.95
C TYR A 69 -1.73 21.75 -19.27
N LEU A 70 -0.40 21.65 -19.20
CA LEU A 70 0.33 20.40 -19.43
C LEU A 70 0.13 19.39 -18.30
N SER A 71 0.10 19.83 -17.04
CA SER A 71 -0.08 18.95 -15.88
C SER A 71 -1.44 18.25 -15.90
N GLU A 72 -2.47 18.93 -16.39
CA GLU A 72 -3.81 18.35 -16.56
C GLU A 72 -3.92 17.38 -17.76
N ARG A 73 -2.95 17.38 -18.66
CA ARG A 73 -3.02 16.67 -19.96
C ARG A 73 -1.72 15.93 -20.31
N PRO A 74 -1.35 14.90 -19.57
CA PRO A 74 -0.06 14.21 -19.76
C PRO A 74 0.11 13.60 -21.16
N PHE A 75 -0.99 13.22 -21.84
CA PHE A 75 -0.92 12.72 -23.20
C PHE A 75 -0.63 13.81 -24.24
N PHE A 76 -0.90 15.08 -23.93
CA PHE A 76 -0.60 16.20 -24.81
C PHE A 76 0.91 16.33 -25.08
N ASN A 77 1.72 16.17 -24.06
CA ASN A 77 3.19 16.19 -24.16
C ASN A 77 3.71 15.09 -25.09
N TYR A 78 3.16 13.87 -24.92
CA TYR A 78 3.49 12.78 -25.80
C TYR A 78 3.07 13.07 -27.25
N ALA A 79 1.86 13.56 -27.45
CA ALA A 79 1.32 13.84 -28.78
C ALA A 79 2.14 14.91 -29.50
N ILE A 80 2.48 16.02 -28.85
CA ILE A 80 3.34 17.08 -29.44
C ILE A 80 4.74 16.55 -29.76
N GLY A 81 5.39 15.87 -28.80
CA GLY A 81 6.80 15.46 -28.93
C GLY A 81 7.03 14.34 -29.93
N PHE A 82 6.04 13.50 -30.20
CA PHE A 82 6.24 12.27 -30.95
C PHE A 82 5.38 12.11 -32.22
N VAL A 83 4.37 12.98 -32.44
CA VAL A 83 3.49 12.87 -33.61
C VAL A 83 4.26 12.90 -34.93
N GLY A 84 5.26 13.78 -35.08
CA GLY A 84 6.09 13.87 -36.28
C GLY A 84 6.90 12.60 -36.54
N ARG A 85 7.46 12.00 -35.47
CA ARG A 85 8.22 10.74 -35.57
C ARG A 85 7.32 9.57 -35.99
N HIS A 86 6.11 9.47 -35.42
CA HIS A 86 5.16 8.44 -35.82
C HIS A 86 4.66 8.61 -37.25
N LEU A 87 4.42 9.86 -37.70
CA LEU A 87 4.08 10.13 -39.10
C LEU A 87 5.18 9.75 -40.09
N GLN A 88 6.46 10.01 -39.76
CA GLN A 88 7.58 9.58 -40.58
C GLN A 88 7.65 8.06 -40.73
N GLN A 89 7.36 7.32 -39.65
CA GLN A 89 7.35 5.85 -39.71
C GLN A 89 6.13 5.29 -40.44
N CYS A 90 4.97 5.96 -40.42
CA CYS A 90 3.81 5.60 -41.24
C CYS A 90 4.11 5.68 -42.74
N GLY A 91 4.90 6.66 -43.20
CA GLY A 91 5.25 6.87 -44.62
C GLY A 91 6.12 5.75 -45.21
N GLN A 92 6.64 4.83 -44.40
CA GLN A 92 7.41 3.67 -44.87
C GLN A 92 6.54 2.42 -45.15
N VAL A 93 5.23 2.50 -44.83
CA VAL A 93 4.29 1.38 -45.02
C VAL A 93 3.47 1.61 -46.30
N ALA A 94 3.57 0.70 -47.26
CA ALA A 94 2.80 0.79 -48.50
C ALA A 94 1.29 0.69 -48.22
N GLY A 95 0.54 1.73 -48.58
CA GLY A 95 -0.91 1.84 -48.38
C GLY A 95 -1.37 2.98 -47.44
N ASP A 96 -0.48 3.55 -46.64
CA ASP A 96 -0.84 4.62 -45.69
C ASP A 96 -0.51 6.04 -46.21
N SER A 97 -0.01 6.19 -47.42
CA SER A 97 0.44 7.49 -48.00
C SER A 97 -0.65 8.55 -48.05
N GLU A 98 -1.87 8.18 -48.42
CA GLU A 98 -3.02 9.09 -48.45
C GLU A 98 -3.40 9.57 -47.06
N LEU A 99 -3.45 8.65 -46.09
CA LEU A 99 -3.75 8.98 -44.68
C LEU A 99 -2.66 9.87 -44.06
N VAL A 100 -1.39 9.59 -44.32
CA VAL A 100 -0.25 10.40 -43.88
C VAL A 100 -0.34 11.80 -44.47
N SER A 101 -0.69 11.92 -45.78
CA SER A 101 -0.90 13.21 -46.43
C SER A 101 -2.03 14.00 -45.80
N GLN A 102 -3.18 13.37 -45.52
CA GLN A 102 -4.32 13.99 -44.87
C GLN A 102 -3.99 14.44 -43.44
N LEU A 103 -3.28 13.62 -42.66
CA LEU A 103 -2.84 13.94 -41.30
C LEU A 103 -1.82 15.10 -41.30
N SER A 104 -0.87 15.09 -42.24
CA SER A 104 0.11 16.18 -42.40
C SER A 104 -0.57 17.47 -42.78
N LYS A 105 -1.58 17.43 -43.68
CA LYS A 105 -2.38 18.61 -44.02
C LYS A 105 -3.11 19.20 -42.83
N LYS A 106 -3.71 18.35 -41.98
CA LYS A 106 -4.37 18.80 -40.73
C LYS A 106 -3.40 19.37 -39.70
N LEU A 107 -2.19 18.86 -39.61
CA LEU A 107 -1.14 19.40 -38.74
C LEU A 107 -0.66 20.79 -39.22
N ASN A 108 -0.75 21.07 -40.53
CA ASN A 108 -0.37 22.34 -41.12
C ASN A 108 -1.51 23.37 -41.11
N GLU A 109 -2.70 23.05 -40.57
CA GLU A 109 -3.72 24.04 -40.30
C GLU A 109 -3.18 25.07 -39.27
N THR A 110 -3.54 26.35 -39.42
CA THR A 110 -2.90 27.49 -38.76
C THR A 110 -2.72 27.31 -37.23
N SER A 111 -3.74 26.81 -36.56
CA SER A 111 -3.68 26.58 -35.09
C SER A 111 -2.77 25.42 -34.69
N MET A 112 -2.66 24.40 -35.53
CA MET A 112 -1.82 23.23 -35.25
C MET A 112 -0.35 23.48 -35.58
N ALA A 113 -0.08 24.17 -36.70
CA ALA A 113 1.26 24.61 -37.05
C ALA A 113 1.84 25.50 -35.94
N TYR A 114 1.04 26.44 -35.46
CA TYR A 114 1.40 27.32 -34.36
C TYR A 114 1.76 26.54 -33.08
N ILE A 115 0.95 25.54 -32.69
CA ILE A 115 1.22 24.67 -31.51
C ILE A 115 2.52 23.88 -31.69
N LEU A 116 2.74 23.29 -32.87
CA LEU A 116 3.95 22.50 -33.12
C LEU A 116 5.21 23.38 -33.14
N GLU A 117 5.12 24.59 -33.62
CA GLU A 117 6.24 25.53 -33.65
C GLU A 117 6.54 26.18 -32.29
N ASN A 118 5.51 26.47 -31.49
CA ASN A 118 5.63 27.31 -30.33
C ASN A 118 5.47 26.57 -28.98
N TRP A 119 4.89 25.36 -28.99
CA TRP A 119 4.58 24.58 -27.79
C TRP A 119 5.42 23.30 -27.68
N THR A 120 6.42 23.12 -28.57
CA THR A 120 7.38 22.03 -28.39
C THR A 120 8.35 22.33 -27.24
N PRO A 121 8.91 21.30 -26.59
CA PRO A 121 9.94 21.48 -25.56
C PRO A 121 11.13 22.33 -26.06
N GLU A 122 11.50 22.17 -27.35
CA GLU A 122 12.59 22.91 -27.98
C GLU A 122 12.27 24.40 -28.13
N ALA A 123 11.07 24.71 -28.64
CA ALA A 123 10.61 26.09 -28.80
C ALA A 123 10.47 26.79 -27.44
N TRP A 124 9.97 26.06 -26.44
CA TRP A 124 9.87 26.57 -25.07
C TRP A 124 11.24 26.87 -24.47
N GLY A 125 12.22 25.96 -24.64
CA GLY A 125 13.59 26.18 -24.22
C GLY A 125 14.22 27.42 -24.84
N GLN A 126 14.04 27.66 -26.14
CA GLN A 126 14.54 28.86 -26.84
C GLN A 126 13.91 30.16 -26.32
N ARG A 127 12.62 30.14 -25.98
CA ARG A 127 11.95 31.32 -25.40
C ARG A 127 12.47 31.66 -24.01
N ILE A 128 12.76 30.64 -23.18
CA ILE A 128 13.36 30.83 -21.85
C ILE A 128 14.75 31.45 -21.95
N ILE A 129 15.61 30.93 -22.86
CA ILE A 129 16.97 31.47 -23.05
C ILE A 129 16.96 32.93 -23.49
N GLY A 130 15.95 33.35 -24.27
CA GLY A 130 15.81 34.73 -24.76
C GLY A 130 15.33 35.73 -23.71
N CYS A 131 14.92 35.27 -22.49
CA CYS A 131 14.42 36.16 -21.45
C CYS A 131 15.57 36.70 -20.58
N SER A 132 15.57 38.01 -20.26
CA SER A 132 16.58 38.62 -19.40
C SER A 132 16.41 38.17 -17.93
N GLU A 133 17.53 38.15 -17.16
CA GLU A 133 17.52 37.80 -15.73
C GLU A 133 16.57 38.65 -14.87
N GLN A 134 16.22 39.86 -15.36
CA GLN A 134 15.37 40.82 -14.63
C GLN A 134 13.85 40.53 -14.77
N GLU A 135 13.43 39.68 -15.71
CA GLU A 135 12.02 39.44 -15.99
C GLU A 135 11.37 38.36 -15.14
N TYR A 136 12.15 37.47 -14.46
CA TYR A 136 11.58 36.36 -13.70
C TYR A 136 12.14 36.30 -12.27
N SER A 137 11.23 36.20 -11.29
CA SER A 137 11.61 36.01 -9.91
C SER A 137 12.31 34.64 -9.70
N LYS A 138 13.13 34.54 -8.66
CA LYS A 138 13.82 33.30 -8.28
C LYS A 138 12.81 32.15 -8.07
N ASP A 139 11.67 32.42 -7.43
CA ASP A 139 10.60 31.45 -7.19
C ASP A 139 9.98 30.95 -8.49
N PHE A 140 9.80 31.83 -9.45
CA PHE A 140 9.22 31.45 -10.73
C PHE A 140 10.16 30.53 -11.53
N ARG A 141 11.46 30.83 -11.56
CA ARG A 141 12.48 29.96 -12.18
C ARG A 141 12.51 28.58 -11.51
N ALA A 142 12.39 28.53 -10.19
CA ALA A 142 12.29 27.28 -9.45
C ALA A 142 11.08 26.45 -9.87
N LYS A 143 9.89 27.06 -9.94
CA LYS A 143 8.66 26.39 -10.40
C LYS A 143 8.78 25.86 -11.83
N LEU A 144 9.36 26.65 -12.74
CA LEU A 144 9.60 26.21 -14.12
C LEU A 144 10.58 25.04 -14.19
N LEU A 145 11.69 25.09 -13.43
CA LEU A 145 12.68 24.03 -13.38
C LEU A 145 12.07 22.71 -12.87
N HIS A 146 11.28 22.78 -11.80
CA HIS A 146 10.57 21.62 -11.28
C HIS A 146 9.55 21.05 -12.28
N THR A 147 8.81 21.94 -12.97
CA THR A 147 7.84 21.53 -13.99
C THR A 147 8.54 20.86 -15.17
N ALA A 148 9.59 21.48 -15.71
CA ALA A 148 10.37 20.93 -16.83
C ALA A 148 11.01 19.57 -16.46
N THR A 149 11.49 19.46 -15.23
CA THR A 149 12.07 18.21 -14.69
C THR A 149 11.01 17.13 -14.58
N ARG A 150 9.85 17.43 -14.00
CA ARG A 150 8.72 16.50 -13.87
C ARG A 150 8.26 15.97 -15.23
N MET A 151 8.22 16.85 -16.21
CA MET A 151 7.83 16.51 -17.59
C MET A 151 8.90 15.79 -18.38
N GLY A 152 10.11 15.71 -17.87
CA GLY A 152 11.23 15.03 -18.51
C GLY A 152 11.78 15.77 -19.73
N TYR A 153 11.82 17.11 -19.72
CA TYR A 153 12.34 17.97 -20.80
C TYR A 153 13.78 18.39 -20.54
N PRO A 154 14.80 17.57 -20.88
CA PRO A 154 16.19 17.84 -20.52
C PRO A 154 16.73 19.13 -21.12
N ARG A 155 16.35 19.49 -22.34
CA ARG A 155 16.79 20.73 -23.00
C ARG A 155 16.23 21.98 -22.32
N VAL A 156 14.98 21.91 -21.83
CA VAL A 156 14.38 23.00 -21.07
C VAL A 156 15.02 23.12 -19.69
N VAL A 157 15.27 22.00 -19.01
CA VAL A 157 16.03 21.97 -17.76
C VAL A 157 17.41 22.61 -17.95
N GLU A 158 18.13 22.23 -19.00
CA GLU A 158 19.44 22.80 -19.30
C GLU A 158 19.38 24.30 -19.59
N ALA A 159 18.41 24.74 -20.39
CA ALA A 159 18.18 26.15 -20.72
C ALA A 159 17.90 26.99 -19.47
N LEU A 160 17.04 26.50 -18.57
CA LEU A 160 16.72 27.17 -17.31
C LEU A 160 17.95 27.30 -16.41
N LEU A 161 18.78 26.26 -16.33
CA LEU A 161 20.02 26.29 -15.53
C LEU A 161 21.05 27.26 -16.12
N ILE A 162 21.18 27.33 -17.44
CA ILE A 162 22.01 28.32 -18.13
C ILE A 162 21.45 29.74 -17.88
N GLY A 163 20.13 29.90 -17.88
CA GLY A 163 19.43 31.15 -17.59
C GLY A 163 19.39 31.56 -16.11
N GLY A 164 20.21 30.92 -15.25
CA GLY A 164 20.40 31.31 -13.84
C GLY A 164 19.40 30.68 -12.86
N ALA A 165 18.65 29.64 -13.25
CA ALA A 165 17.91 28.85 -12.29
C ALA A 165 18.88 28.07 -11.38
N GLU A 166 18.63 28.07 -10.08
CA GLU A 166 19.46 27.33 -9.13
C GLU A 166 19.21 25.81 -9.26
N VAL A 167 20.28 25.03 -9.40
CA VAL A 167 20.19 23.57 -9.53
C VAL A 167 19.54 22.90 -8.29
N GLU A 168 19.71 23.54 -7.11
CA GLU A 168 19.14 23.14 -5.83
C GLU A 168 17.87 23.93 -5.47
N ALA A 169 17.21 24.54 -6.43
CA ALA A 169 15.97 25.29 -6.17
C ALA A 169 14.95 24.38 -5.48
N CYS A 170 14.70 24.63 -4.20
CA CYS A 170 13.79 23.82 -3.40
C CYS A 170 12.34 24.30 -3.57
N LEU A 171 11.42 23.38 -3.92
CA LEU A 171 9.99 23.62 -3.99
C LEU A 171 9.29 22.52 -3.17
N GLU A 172 8.46 22.94 -2.21
CA GLU A 172 7.75 21.99 -1.32
C GLU A 172 8.68 20.97 -0.63
N GLY A 173 9.91 21.40 -0.33
CA GLY A 173 10.92 20.54 0.30
C GLY A 173 11.70 19.62 -0.64
N ASN A 174 11.39 19.59 -1.94
CA ASN A 174 12.08 18.76 -2.92
C ASN A 174 13.05 19.57 -3.78
N THR A 175 14.20 19.00 -4.11
CA THR A 175 15.11 19.53 -5.15
C THR A 175 14.67 19.04 -6.54
N PRO A 176 15.14 19.69 -7.63
CA PRO A 176 14.86 19.20 -8.99
C PRO A 176 15.29 17.75 -9.21
N LEU A 177 16.44 17.33 -8.64
CA LEU A 177 16.91 15.94 -8.74
C LEU A 177 15.95 14.95 -8.06
N MET A 178 15.38 15.32 -6.91
CA MET A 178 14.34 14.52 -6.23
C MET A 178 13.08 14.39 -7.09
N VAL A 179 12.64 15.47 -7.72
CA VAL A 179 11.50 15.43 -8.64
C VAL A 179 11.78 14.54 -9.84
N ALA A 180 12.99 14.62 -10.42
CA ALA A 180 13.41 13.72 -11.49
C ALA A 180 13.37 12.24 -11.07
N ALA A 181 13.85 11.97 -9.85
CA ALA A 181 13.90 10.64 -9.24
C ALA A 181 12.49 10.09 -8.96
N GLU A 182 11.58 10.92 -8.45
CA GLU A 182 10.19 10.56 -8.17
C GLU A 182 9.40 10.27 -9.45
N CYS A 183 9.60 11.08 -10.50
CA CYS A 183 8.83 11.00 -11.74
C CYS A 183 9.45 10.08 -12.82
N GLY A 184 10.64 9.53 -12.61
CA GLY A 184 11.30 8.68 -13.60
C GLY A 184 11.95 9.46 -14.76
N SER A 185 12.25 10.74 -14.58
CA SER A 185 12.76 11.63 -15.64
C SER A 185 14.27 11.48 -15.81
N LEU A 186 14.74 10.33 -16.33
CA LEU A 186 16.16 9.99 -16.48
C LEU A 186 16.99 11.06 -17.19
N ALA A 187 16.47 11.57 -18.32
CA ALA A 187 17.19 12.57 -19.11
C ALA A 187 17.39 13.90 -18.36
N ALA A 188 16.35 14.32 -17.60
CA ALA A 188 16.44 15.50 -16.75
C ALA A 188 17.40 15.26 -15.57
N ALA A 189 17.33 14.08 -14.92
CA ALA A 189 18.25 13.70 -13.83
C ALA A 189 19.70 13.76 -14.29
N ARG A 190 20.00 13.27 -15.51
CA ARG A 190 21.35 13.33 -16.09
C ARG A 190 21.84 14.77 -16.23
N VAL A 191 21.03 15.65 -16.79
CA VAL A 191 21.36 17.08 -16.94
C VAL A 191 21.62 17.73 -15.57
N LEU A 192 20.76 17.49 -14.59
CA LEU A 192 20.91 18.03 -13.25
C LEU A 192 22.21 17.56 -12.58
N LEU A 193 22.54 16.28 -12.68
CA LEU A 193 23.77 15.70 -12.14
C LEU A 193 25.03 16.23 -12.87
N ASP A 194 24.96 16.41 -14.19
CA ASP A 194 26.05 17.03 -14.97
C ASP A 194 26.27 18.50 -14.58
N LYS A 195 25.20 19.19 -14.13
CA LYS A 195 25.26 20.54 -13.53
C LYS A 195 25.52 20.52 -12.02
N LYS A 196 26.01 19.37 -11.47
CA LYS A 196 26.46 19.18 -10.09
C LYS A 196 25.34 19.28 -9.04
N ALA A 197 24.13 18.83 -9.36
CA ALA A 197 23.08 18.65 -8.37
C ALA A 197 23.57 17.76 -7.21
N LEU A 198 23.22 18.14 -5.97
CA LEU A 198 23.62 17.45 -4.77
C LEU A 198 22.89 16.11 -4.66
N VAL A 199 23.62 15.01 -4.80
CA VAL A 199 23.09 13.64 -4.76
C VAL A 199 22.50 13.30 -3.39
N GLU A 200 23.11 13.83 -2.32
CA GLU A 200 22.73 13.57 -0.92
C GLU A 200 21.77 14.62 -0.33
N ALA A 201 21.20 15.51 -1.16
CA ALA A 201 20.17 16.42 -0.69
C ALA A 201 19.02 15.63 -0.07
N LYS A 202 18.40 16.17 1.00
CA LYS A 202 17.33 15.51 1.75
C LYS A 202 16.07 16.36 1.77
N ASP A 203 14.92 15.72 1.58
CA ASP A 203 13.61 16.35 1.76
C ASP A 203 13.22 16.46 3.24
N GLY A 204 12.01 16.96 3.54
CA GLY A 204 11.47 17.07 4.89
C GLY A 204 11.27 15.74 5.64
N LYS A 205 11.36 14.61 4.92
CA LYS A 205 11.33 13.26 5.49
C LYS A 205 12.71 12.59 5.52
N ASN A 206 13.79 13.35 5.32
CA ASN A 206 15.16 12.86 5.17
C ASN A 206 15.37 11.90 3.98
N ARG A 207 14.45 11.88 2.98
CA ARG A 207 14.63 11.06 1.79
C ARG A 207 15.60 11.74 0.82
N THR A 208 16.50 10.96 0.22
CA THR A 208 17.35 11.39 -0.90
C THR A 208 16.68 11.05 -2.23
N ALA A 209 17.23 11.54 -3.35
CA ALA A 209 16.81 11.16 -4.68
C ALA A 209 16.86 9.63 -4.90
N LEU A 210 17.83 8.93 -4.29
CA LEU A 210 17.94 7.46 -4.35
C LEU A 210 16.74 6.78 -3.70
N HIS A 211 16.26 7.25 -2.55
CA HIS A 211 15.06 6.72 -1.88
C HIS A 211 13.83 6.86 -2.79
N LEU A 212 13.65 8.04 -3.40
CA LEU A 212 12.50 8.31 -4.27
C LEU A 212 12.52 7.47 -5.54
N ALA A 213 13.68 7.35 -6.19
CA ALA A 213 13.83 6.52 -7.37
C ALA A 213 13.59 5.02 -7.07
N ALA A 214 14.12 4.54 -5.94
CA ALA A 214 13.96 3.16 -5.51
C ALA A 214 12.51 2.83 -5.12
N ALA A 215 11.83 3.74 -4.41
CA ALA A 215 10.43 3.59 -4.02
C ALA A 215 9.46 3.56 -5.22
N ASN A 216 9.79 4.28 -6.30
CA ASN A 216 8.93 4.41 -7.49
C ASN A 216 9.31 3.49 -8.65
N GLY A 217 10.31 2.64 -8.50
CA GLY A 217 10.65 1.65 -9.53
C GLY A 217 11.49 2.19 -10.69
N HIS A 218 12.20 3.30 -10.51
CA HIS A 218 12.96 3.95 -11.58
C HIS A 218 14.41 3.46 -11.67
N GLY A 219 14.61 2.18 -12.03
CA GLY A 219 15.91 1.52 -12.08
C GLY A 219 17.02 2.30 -12.78
N PRO A 220 16.82 2.83 -14.01
CA PRO A 220 17.86 3.62 -14.71
C PRO A 220 18.29 4.88 -13.95
N ILE A 221 17.41 5.47 -13.12
CA ILE A 221 17.78 6.61 -12.27
C ILE A 221 18.53 6.15 -11.04
N VAL A 222 18.12 5.02 -10.44
CA VAL A 222 18.85 4.40 -9.32
C VAL A 222 20.29 4.12 -9.75
N GLU A 223 20.48 3.49 -10.90
CA GLU A 223 21.82 3.23 -11.45
C GLU A 223 22.61 4.51 -11.65
N LEU A 224 22.03 5.51 -12.31
CA LEU A 224 22.67 6.80 -12.54
C LEU A 224 23.11 7.49 -11.24
N ILE A 225 22.25 7.50 -10.22
CA ILE A 225 22.51 8.17 -8.94
C ILE A 225 23.60 7.40 -8.17
N LEU A 226 23.59 6.07 -8.19
CA LEU A 226 24.65 5.24 -7.60
C LEU A 226 25.99 5.46 -8.29
N ASP A 227 26.04 5.56 -9.61
CA ASP A 227 27.24 5.86 -10.39
C ASP A 227 27.81 7.26 -10.07
N ARG A 228 26.99 8.17 -9.53
CA ARG A 228 27.40 9.49 -9.05
C ARG A 228 27.76 9.52 -7.56
N GLY A 229 27.84 8.35 -6.91
CA GLY A 229 28.34 8.19 -5.55
C GLY A 229 27.30 8.38 -4.46
N ALA A 230 26.01 8.13 -4.74
CA ALA A 230 24.99 8.15 -3.70
C ALA A 230 25.26 7.11 -2.60
N GLY A 231 25.03 7.51 -1.35
CA GLY A 231 25.13 6.64 -0.19
C GLY A 231 23.97 5.66 -0.13
N MET A 232 24.23 4.38 -0.41
CA MET A 232 23.23 3.31 -0.40
C MET A 232 22.60 3.09 0.99
N GLU A 233 23.36 3.39 2.05
CA GLU A 233 22.94 3.19 3.44
C GLU A 233 22.32 4.45 4.07
N ALA A 234 22.06 5.49 3.27
CA ALA A 234 21.32 6.64 3.75
C ALA A 234 19.94 6.20 4.27
N LYS A 235 19.53 6.73 5.43
CA LYS A 235 18.27 6.41 6.08
C LYS A 235 17.34 7.61 6.08
N GLU A 236 16.08 7.36 5.72
CA GLU A 236 14.99 8.32 5.87
C GLU A 236 14.43 8.32 7.32
N ASN A 237 13.38 9.08 7.62
CA ASN A 237 12.88 9.26 8.99
C ASN A 237 12.45 7.97 9.70
N ASN A 238 11.93 6.98 8.97
CA ASN A 238 11.58 5.67 9.53
C ASN A 238 12.80 4.73 9.61
N GLY A 239 13.98 5.19 9.25
CA GLY A 239 15.20 4.39 9.23
C GLY A 239 15.34 3.49 8.01
N GLN A 240 14.48 3.64 7.00
CA GLN A 240 14.52 2.84 5.78
C GLN A 240 15.62 3.34 4.84
N THR A 241 16.34 2.40 4.21
CA THR A 241 17.24 2.65 3.09
C THR A 241 16.51 2.50 1.75
N ALA A 242 17.16 2.86 0.66
CA ALA A 242 16.63 2.64 -0.69
C ALA A 242 16.28 1.15 -0.95
N LEU A 243 17.07 0.22 -0.40
CA LEU A 243 16.82 -1.22 -0.49
C LEU A 243 15.49 -1.63 0.20
N HIS A 244 15.22 -1.07 1.39
CA HIS A 244 13.96 -1.29 2.09
C HIS A 244 12.77 -0.85 1.24
N LEU A 245 12.84 0.36 0.67
CA LEU A 245 11.77 0.94 -0.14
C LEU A 245 11.54 0.15 -1.44
N ALA A 246 12.62 -0.26 -2.13
CA ALA A 246 12.52 -1.10 -3.31
C ALA A 246 11.88 -2.47 -2.99
N ALA A 247 12.29 -3.10 -1.90
CA ALA A 247 11.77 -4.38 -1.45
C ALA A 247 10.29 -4.30 -1.03
N ALA A 248 9.92 -3.24 -0.28
CA ALA A 248 8.56 -3.00 0.17
C ALA A 248 7.57 -2.75 -0.98
N ASN A 249 8.04 -2.13 -2.08
CA ASN A 249 7.20 -1.76 -3.23
C ASN A 249 7.26 -2.75 -4.41
N GLY A 250 7.96 -3.86 -4.27
CA GLY A 250 7.95 -4.90 -5.29
C GLY A 250 8.89 -4.68 -6.48
N HIS A 251 9.91 -3.83 -6.34
CA HIS A 251 10.81 -3.46 -7.43
C HIS A 251 12.04 -4.38 -7.54
N GLY A 252 11.81 -5.65 -7.90
CA GLY A 252 12.83 -6.70 -7.97
C GLY A 252 14.13 -6.31 -8.69
N PRO A 253 14.08 -5.77 -9.92
CA PRO A 253 15.31 -5.34 -10.63
C PRO A 253 16.12 -4.28 -9.89
N ILE A 254 15.47 -3.43 -9.07
CA ILE A 254 16.17 -2.42 -8.27
C ILE A 254 16.79 -3.07 -7.02
N VAL A 255 16.06 -3.99 -6.38
CA VAL A 255 16.60 -4.79 -5.28
C VAL A 255 17.88 -5.51 -5.73
N GLU A 256 17.83 -6.17 -6.88
CA GLU A 256 18.98 -6.85 -7.46
C GLU A 256 20.14 -5.89 -7.72
N LEU A 257 19.90 -4.77 -8.39
CA LEU A 257 20.89 -3.75 -8.69
C LEU A 257 21.57 -3.21 -7.42
N ILE A 258 20.79 -2.86 -6.39
CA ILE A 258 21.31 -2.29 -5.16
C ILE A 258 22.13 -3.33 -4.38
N LEU A 259 21.69 -4.60 -4.35
CA LEU A 259 22.45 -5.69 -3.73
C LEU A 259 23.75 -5.99 -4.49
N ASP A 260 23.74 -5.97 -5.83
CA ASP A 260 24.94 -6.14 -6.66
C ASP A 260 25.98 -5.04 -6.45
N ARG A 261 25.54 -3.84 -6.04
CA ARG A 261 26.41 -2.73 -5.66
C ARG A 261 26.91 -2.81 -4.21
N GLY A 262 26.52 -3.86 -3.46
CA GLY A 262 27.04 -4.15 -2.13
C GLY A 262 26.27 -3.50 -0.98
N ALA A 263 24.98 -3.18 -1.15
CA ALA A 263 24.16 -2.68 -0.06
C ALA A 263 24.02 -3.71 1.08
N VAL A 264 23.88 -3.21 2.31
CA VAL A 264 23.73 -4.04 3.51
C VAL A 264 22.34 -4.67 3.52
N MET A 265 22.28 -5.96 3.19
CA MET A 265 21.04 -6.74 3.07
C MET A 265 20.30 -6.87 4.41
N GLU A 266 21.04 -6.91 5.53
CA GLU A 266 20.52 -7.02 6.90
C GLU A 266 20.33 -5.66 7.58
N ALA A 267 20.35 -4.56 6.83
CA ALA A 267 20.07 -3.25 7.40
C ALA A 267 18.67 -3.27 8.07
N LYS A 268 18.58 -2.69 9.27
CA LYS A 268 17.33 -2.60 10.03
C LYS A 268 16.80 -1.17 10.04
N GLU A 269 15.50 -1.03 9.75
CA GLU A 269 14.76 0.20 9.92
C GLU A 269 14.33 0.38 11.41
N ASN A 270 13.55 1.44 11.72
CA ASN A 270 13.24 1.80 13.11
C ASN A 270 12.48 0.72 13.91
N ASN A 271 11.68 -0.11 13.26
CA ASN A 271 11.01 -1.25 13.89
C ASN A 271 11.85 -2.53 13.88
N GLY A 272 13.09 -2.45 13.41
CA GLY A 272 13.99 -3.60 13.32
C GLY A 272 13.74 -4.49 12.12
N GLN A 273 12.88 -4.09 11.18
CA GLN A 273 12.60 -4.84 9.97
C GLN A 273 13.75 -4.69 8.97
N THR A 274 14.12 -5.80 8.32
CA THR A 274 15.05 -5.84 7.19
C THR A 274 14.26 -5.70 5.87
N PRO A 275 14.92 -5.46 4.72
CA PRO A 275 14.27 -5.50 3.41
C PRO A 275 13.48 -6.80 3.16
N LEU A 276 13.98 -7.94 3.64
CA LEU A 276 13.31 -9.23 3.57
C LEU A 276 11.97 -9.23 4.31
N HIS A 277 11.92 -8.69 5.52
CA HIS A 277 10.67 -8.54 6.28
C HIS A 277 9.64 -7.71 5.50
N LEU A 278 10.04 -6.58 4.93
CA LEU A 278 9.14 -5.71 4.16
C LEU A 278 8.64 -6.38 2.88
N ALA A 279 9.51 -7.08 2.16
CA ALA A 279 9.12 -7.83 0.97
C ALA A 279 8.08 -8.91 1.31
N ALA A 280 8.29 -9.65 2.40
CA ALA A 280 7.38 -10.69 2.84
C ALA A 280 6.05 -10.15 3.38
N ALA A 281 6.10 -9.06 4.16
CA ALA A 281 4.92 -8.37 4.68
C ALA A 281 4.01 -7.81 3.58
N ASN A 282 4.56 -7.49 2.40
CA ASN A 282 3.84 -6.99 1.25
C ASN A 282 3.59 -8.05 0.15
N GLY A 283 3.98 -9.30 0.37
CA GLY A 283 3.67 -10.40 -0.52
C GLY A 283 4.53 -10.50 -1.79
N HIS A 284 5.70 -9.89 -1.81
CA HIS A 284 6.58 -9.85 -2.97
C HIS A 284 7.47 -11.12 -3.08
N GLY A 285 6.83 -12.27 -3.36
CA GLY A 285 7.50 -13.58 -3.40
C GLY A 285 8.81 -13.61 -4.20
N PRO A 286 8.87 -13.11 -5.45
CA PRO A 286 10.12 -13.10 -6.22
C PRO A 286 11.25 -12.31 -5.55
N ILE A 287 10.94 -11.26 -4.80
CA ILE A 287 11.95 -10.48 -4.05
C ILE A 287 12.39 -11.23 -2.80
N VAL A 288 11.44 -11.86 -2.10
CA VAL A 288 11.76 -12.73 -0.96
C VAL A 288 12.72 -13.84 -1.41
N GLU A 289 12.43 -14.51 -2.53
CA GLU A 289 13.31 -15.54 -3.09
C GLU A 289 14.68 -15.00 -3.44
N LEU A 290 14.74 -13.88 -4.17
CA LEU A 290 15.98 -13.21 -4.55
C LEU A 290 16.87 -12.89 -3.35
N ILE A 291 16.30 -12.29 -2.31
CA ILE A 291 17.05 -11.88 -1.10
C ILE A 291 17.52 -13.11 -0.31
N LEU A 292 16.70 -14.16 -0.20
CA LEU A 292 17.09 -15.42 0.44
C LEU A 292 18.18 -16.16 -0.33
N ASP A 293 18.14 -16.14 -1.67
CA ASP A 293 19.17 -16.77 -2.51
C ASP A 293 20.53 -16.03 -2.42
N ARG A 294 20.51 -14.75 -1.98
CA ARG A 294 21.70 -13.96 -1.65
C ARG A 294 22.20 -14.22 -0.21
N GLY A 295 21.53 -15.09 0.56
CA GLY A 295 21.96 -15.52 1.88
C GLY A 295 21.43 -14.67 3.05
N ALA A 296 20.30 -14.00 2.87
CA ALA A 296 19.65 -13.28 3.98
C ALA A 296 19.22 -14.23 5.11
N ASP A 297 19.28 -13.74 6.33
CA ASP A 297 18.81 -14.47 7.51
C ASP A 297 17.28 -14.49 7.56
N MET A 298 16.71 -15.64 7.21
CA MET A 298 15.27 -15.88 7.23
C MET A 298 14.68 -15.84 8.64
N GLU A 299 15.50 -16.14 9.66
CA GLU A 299 15.07 -16.19 11.06
C GLU A 299 15.37 -14.89 11.82
N ALA A 300 15.85 -13.87 11.10
CA ALA A 300 16.01 -12.54 11.67
C ALA A 300 14.70 -12.06 12.31
N LYS A 301 14.80 -11.48 13.50
CA LYS A 301 13.66 -10.94 14.24
C LYS A 301 13.63 -9.41 14.19
N GLU A 302 12.45 -8.88 13.93
CA GLU A 302 12.16 -7.46 14.08
C GLU A 302 11.88 -7.13 15.58
N ARG A 303 11.52 -5.88 15.89
CA ARG A 303 11.41 -5.38 17.28
C ARG A 303 10.41 -6.12 18.16
N SER A 304 9.33 -6.68 17.60
CA SER A 304 8.34 -7.49 18.35
C SER A 304 8.64 -8.98 18.35
N GLY A 305 9.83 -9.38 17.91
CA GLY A 305 10.28 -10.76 17.85
C GLY A 305 9.72 -11.55 16.66
N GLN A 306 9.03 -10.88 15.71
CA GLN A 306 8.46 -11.55 14.54
C GLN A 306 9.53 -11.82 13.49
N THR A 307 9.48 -13.03 12.90
CA THR A 307 10.28 -13.42 11.74
C THR A 307 9.53 -13.09 10.45
N VAL A 308 10.21 -13.28 9.33
CA VAL A 308 9.64 -13.12 7.99
C VAL A 308 8.38 -13.99 7.79
N LEU A 309 8.38 -15.23 8.32
CA LEU A 309 7.21 -16.12 8.25
C LEU A 309 6.01 -15.57 9.03
N HIS A 310 6.24 -14.97 10.20
CA HIS A 310 5.18 -14.32 10.98
C HIS A 310 4.51 -13.21 10.18
N LEU A 311 5.28 -12.33 9.55
CA LEU A 311 4.76 -11.20 8.77
C LEU A 311 4.02 -11.65 7.51
N ALA A 312 4.55 -12.62 6.78
CA ALA A 312 3.88 -13.20 5.62
C ALA A 312 2.53 -13.85 6.00
N ALA A 313 2.51 -14.59 7.11
CA ALA A 313 1.32 -15.25 7.61
C ALA A 313 0.28 -14.27 8.17
N ALA A 314 0.73 -13.24 8.92
CA ALA A 314 -0.11 -12.19 9.48
C ALA A 314 -0.81 -11.35 8.41
N ASN A 315 -0.20 -11.20 7.23
CA ASN A 315 -0.77 -10.44 6.09
C ASN A 315 -1.42 -11.35 5.02
N GLY A 316 -1.46 -12.66 5.24
CA GLY A 316 -2.17 -13.60 4.38
C GLY A 316 -1.50 -13.90 3.04
N HIS A 317 -0.22 -13.67 2.92
CA HIS A 317 0.54 -13.89 1.69
C HIS A 317 0.90 -15.38 1.50
N GLY A 318 -0.13 -16.20 1.18
CA GLY A 318 0.01 -17.64 1.01
C GLY A 318 1.21 -18.08 0.15
N PRO A 319 1.43 -17.52 -1.06
CA PRO A 319 2.58 -17.87 -1.88
C PRO A 319 3.94 -17.60 -1.20
N VAL A 320 4.05 -16.53 -0.40
CA VAL A 320 5.27 -16.23 0.37
C VAL A 320 5.42 -17.20 1.54
N VAL A 321 4.32 -17.51 2.25
CA VAL A 321 4.33 -18.54 3.30
C VAL A 321 4.79 -19.87 2.73
N GLU A 322 4.26 -20.30 1.60
CA GLU A 322 4.67 -21.54 0.94
C GLU A 322 6.15 -21.54 0.55
N LEU A 323 6.64 -20.44 -0.03
CA LEU A 323 8.05 -20.26 -0.37
C LEU A 323 8.96 -20.40 0.85
N LEU A 324 8.63 -19.69 1.95
CA LEU A 324 9.42 -19.75 3.19
C LEU A 324 9.44 -21.16 3.79
N LEU A 325 8.29 -21.85 3.79
CA LEU A 325 8.20 -23.24 4.26
C LEU A 325 9.01 -24.20 3.38
N ASN A 326 9.03 -23.99 2.06
CA ASN A 326 9.87 -24.76 1.14
C ASN A 326 11.37 -24.54 1.38
N LYS A 327 11.75 -23.35 1.84
CA LYS A 327 13.12 -23.02 2.24
C LYS A 327 13.43 -23.37 3.72
N SER A 328 12.55 -24.14 4.36
CA SER A 328 12.72 -24.65 5.73
C SER A 328 12.71 -23.59 6.83
N ALA A 329 11.86 -22.56 6.69
CA ALA A 329 11.62 -21.59 7.76
C ALA A 329 11.19 -22.30 9.06
N GLU A 330 11.66 -21.77 10.21
CA GLU A 330 11.31 -22.30 11.54
C GLU A 330 9.82 -22.03 11.84
N MET A 331 8.98 -23.03 11.60
CA MET A 331 7.53 -22.91 11.76
C MET A 331 7.07 -22.62 13.19
N GLU A 332 7.81 -23.14 14.16
CA GLU A 332 7.49 -23.01 15.60
C GLU A 332 8.15 -21.78 16.25
N ALA A 333 8.82 -20.95 15.45
CA ALA A 333 9.36 -19.68 15.94
C ALA A 333 8.27 -18.88 16.66
N LYS A 334 8.62 -18.27 17.78
CA LYS A 334 7.72 -17.46 18.60
C LYS A 334 8.18 -16.02 18.64
N ASP A 335 7.19 -15.13 18.50
CA ASP A 335 7.38 -13.71 18.75
C ASP A 335 7.43 -13.40 20.27
N ASP A 336 7.54 -12.13 20.64
CA ASP A 336 7.61 -11.68 22.05
C ASP A 336 6.30 -11.95 22.83
N ARG A 337 5.19 -12.17 22.09
CA ARG A 337 3.92 -12.62 22.67
C ARG A 337 3.76 -14.11 22.69
N LYS A 338 4.84 -14.86 22.44
CA LYS A 338 4.85 -16.32 22.31
C LYS A 338 3.94 -16.84 21.17
N GLN A 339 3.56 -15.99 20.22
CA GLN A 339 2.71 -16.34 19.10
C GLN A 339 3.57 -16.93 17.97
N THR A 340 3.07 -17.97 17.31
CA THR A 340 3.64 -18.52 16.07
C THR A 340 2.96 -17.88 14.86
N ALA A 341 3.49 -18.12 13.67
CA ALA A 341 2.88 -17.69 12.41
C ALA A 341 1.40 -18.14 12.27
N LEU A 342 1.06 -19.33 12.79
CA LEU A 342 -0.31 -19.84 12.80
C LEU A 342 -1.26 -18.97 13.65
N HIS A 343 -0.81 -18.50 14.80
CA HIS A 343 -1.60 -17.60 15.65
C HIS A 343 -1.95 -16.31 14.91
N LEU A 344 -0.97 -15.71 14.26
CA LEU A 344 -1.17 -14.44 13.52
C LEU A 344 -2.05 -14.62 12.29
N ALA A 345 -1.84 -15.69 11.51
CA ALA A 345 -2.69 -16.01 10.38
C ALA A 345 -4.15 -16.26 10.82
N ALA A 346 -4.34 -16.97 11.93
CA ALA A 346 -5.67 -17.27 12.47
C ALA A 346 -6.36 -16.03 13.05
N ALA A 347 -5.62 -15.17 13.75
CA ALA A 347 -6.11 -13.90 14.29
C ALA A 347 -6.59 -12.93 13.20
N ASN A 348 -5.99 -12.99 12.01
CA ASN A 348 -6.32 -12.11 10.87
C ASN A 348 -7.22 -12.78 9.80
N GLY A 349 -7.63 -14.02 10.00
CA GLY A 349 -8.59 -14.69 9.12
C GLY A 349 -8.02 -15.23 7.81
N HIS A 350 -6.73 -15.50 7.73
CA HIS A 350 -6.03 -15.87 6.51
C HIS A 350 -6.04 -17.39 6.25
N ASN A 351 -7.15 -17.91 5.72
CA ASN A 351 -7.38 -19.33 5.48
C ASN A 351 -6.25 -20.03 4.72
N ILE A 352 -5.71 -19.41 3.67
CA ILE A 352 -4.65 -20.02 2.84
C ILE A 352 -3.39 -20.22 3.68
N ALA A 353 -2.96 -19.20 4.41
CA ALA A 353 -1.78 -19.28 5.27
C ALA A 353 -1.97 -20.33 6.39
N VAL A 354 -3.15 -20.33 7.04
CA VAL A 354 -3.52 -21.32 8.05
C VAL A 354 -3.45 -22.73 7.48
N GLY A 355 -4.04 -22.95 6.30
CA GLY A 355 -4.03 -24.26 5.64
C GLY A 355 -2.62 -24.76 5.34
N LEU A 356 -1.79 -23.90 4.73
CA LEU A 356 -0.40 -24.22 4.41
C LEU A 356 0.43 -24.59 5.64
N LEU A 357 0.32 -23.80 6.72
CA LEU A 357 1.04 -24.07 7.98
C LEU A 357 0.63 -25.40 8.59
N ILE A 358 -0.69 -25.70 8.63
CA ILE A 358 -1.19 -26.97 9.17
C ILE A 358 -0.76 -28.16 8.30
N ASP A 359 -0.83 -28.03 6.97
CA ASP A 359 -0.43 -29.09 6.03
C ASP A 359 1.07 -29.42 6.12
N ARG A 360 1.89 -28.46 6.57
CA ARG A 360 3.32 -28.66 6.87
C ARG A 360 3.59 -29.18 8.29
N GLY A 361 2.54 -29.37 9.11
CA GLY A 361 2.64 -30.04 10.40
C GLY A 361 2.92 -29.13 11.60
N ILE A 362 2.62 -27.82 11.50
CA ILE A 362 2.74 -26.89 12.65
C ILE A 362 1.88 -27.37 13.82
N ASP A 363 2.34 -27.17 15.05
CA ASP A 363 1.57 -27.50 16.25
C ASP A 363 0.33 -26.57 16.37
N LYS A 364 -0.84 -27.14 16.10
CA LYS A 364 -2.14 -26.45 16.19
C LYS A 364 -2.51 -26.07 17.62
N GLU A 365 -1.92 -26.77 18.60
CA GLU A 365 -2.16 -26.55 20.03
C GLU A 365 -1.07 -25.69 20.67
N ALA A 366 -0.14 -25.17 19.86
CA ALA A 366 0.85 -24.23 20.35
C ALA A 366 0.15 -23.11 21.13
N LYS A 367 0.73 -22.75 22.28
CA LYS A 367 0.19 -21.73 23.15
C LYS A 367 0.97 -20.44 23.02
N GLY A 368 0.24 -19.37 22.69
CA GLY A 368 0.71 -18.01 22.67
C GLY A 368 0.61 -17.34 24.04
N ARG A 369 0.45 -16.01 24.03
CA ARG A 369 0.20 -15.23 25.24
C ARG A 369 -1.04 -15.74 25.96
N GLU A 370 -1.00 -15.79 27.30
CA GLU A 370 -2.11 -16.23 28.14
C GLU A 370 -2.61 -17.65 27.83
N GLY A 371 -1.77 -18.46 27.16
CA GLY A 371 -2.13 -19.83 26.82
C GLY A 371 -3.13 -19.99 25.68
N GLN A 372 -3.37 -18.95 24.90
CA GLN A 372 -4.30 -18.96 23.77
C GLN A 372 -3.71 -19.78 22.61
N THR A 373 -4.56 -20.56 21.93
CA THR A 373 -4.24 -21.25 20.67
C THR A 373 -4.73 -20.44 19.48
N ALA A 374 -4.34 -20.82 18.27
CA ALA A 374 -4.86 -20.22 17.03
C ALA A 374 -6.39 -20.22 16.95
N LEU A 375 -7.05 -21.27 17.48
CA LEU A 375 -8.52 -21.37 17.53
C LEU A 375 -9.14 -20.29 18.42
N HIS A 376 -8.54 -19.97 19.56
CA HIS A 376 -9.00 -18.89 20.43
C HIS A 376 -8.94 -17.54 19.73
N LEU A 377 -7.84 -17.25 19.02
CA LEU A 377 -7.66 -16.00 18.31
C LEU A 377 -8.61 -15.86 17.11
N ALA A 378 -8.83 -16.94 16.36
CA ALA A 378 -9.82 -16.98 15.30
C ALA A 378 -11.24 -16.71 15.82
N ALA A 379 -11.59 -17.28 16.97
CA ALA A 379 -12.90 -17.08 17.61
C ALA A 379 -13.05 -15.67 18.19
N ALA A 380 -11.98 -15.12 18.78
CA ALA A 380 -11.94 -13.75 19.29
C ALA A 380 -12.16 -12.69 18.20
N ASN A 381 -11.80 -13.00 16.95
CA ASN A 381 -11.94 -12.08 15.80
C ASN A 381 -13.07 -12.47 14.83
N GLY A 382 -13.84 -13.52 15.13
CA GLY A 382 -15.01 -13.90 14.32
C GLY A 382 -14.67 -14.57 12.99
N HIS A 383 -13.49 -15.15 12.83
CA HIS A 383 -13.02 -15.75 11.58
C HIS A 383 -13.54 -17.18 11.39
N ASN A 384 -14.83 -17.31 11.08
CA ASN A 384 -15.56 -18.58 11.00
C ASN A 384 -14.90 -19.60 10.06
N SER A 385 -14.44 -19.16 8.89
CA SER A 385 -13.77 -20.05 7.91
C SER A 385 -12.47 -20.64 8.45
N VAL A 386 -11.70 -19.85 9.20
CA VAL A 386 -10.47 -20.32 9.88
C VAL A 386 -10.81 -21.31 10.99
N ILE A 387 -11.86 -21.04 11.77
CA ILE A 387 -12.32 -21.96 12.84
C ILE A 387 -12.70 -23.31 12.24
N VAL A 388 -13.51 -23.32 11.17
CA VAL A 388 -13.88 -24.55 10.46
C VAL A 388 -12.63 -25.28 9.99
N LEU A 389 -11.71 -24.59 9.33
CA LEU A 389 -10.48 -25.19 8.83
C LEU A 389 -9.62 -25.80 9.95
N LEU A 390 -9.42 -25.08 11.06
CA LEU A 390 -8.67 -25.58 12.22
C LEU A 390 -9.30 -26.83 12.81
N VAL A 391 -10.62 -26.84 13.03
CA VAL A 391 -11.33 -27.98 13.62
C VAL A 391 -11.34 -29.17 12.67
N ASP A 392 -11.57 -28.96 11.36
CA ASP A 392 -11.55 -30.03 10.35
C ASP A 392 -10.15 -30.67 10.22
N ARG A 393 -9.09 -29.86 10.47
CA ARG A 393 -7.70 -30.36 10.51
C ARG A 393 -7.29 -30.89 11.89
N GLY A 394 -8.24 -31.09 12.80
CA GLY A 394 -8.07 -31.75 14.06
C GLY A 394 -7.55 -30.88 15.22
N ALA A 395 -7.72 -29.57 15.16
CA ALA A 395 -7.48 -28.70 16.30
C ALA A 395 -8.47 -29.05 17.44
N ASN A 396 -7.99 -28.97 18.68
CA ASN A 396 -8.79 -29.26 19.85
C ASN A 396 -9.84 -28.18 20.10
N LYS A 397 -11.06 -28.43 19.67
CA LYS A 397 -12.20 -27.50 19.86
C LYS A 397 -12.57 -27.22 21.32
N LYS A 398 -12.01 -28.00 22.26
CA LYS A 398 -12.17 -27.85 23.72
C LYS A 398 -10.94 -27.26 24.40
N ALA A 399 -9.98 -26.76 23.61
CA ALA A 399 -8.80 -26.10 24.15
C ALA A 399 -9.20 -24.96 25.08
N LYS A 400 -8.47 -24.83 26.20
CA LYS A 400 -8.64 -23.75 27.18
C LYS A 400 -7.34 -22.98 27.34
N ASP A 401 -7.49 -21.66 27.47
CA ASP A 401 -6.40 -20.76 27.81
C ASP A 401 -6.04 -20.82 29.30
N GLU A 402 -5.17 -19.94 29.78
CA GLU A 402 -4.74 -19.87 31.18
C GLU A 402 -5.86 -19.48 32.14
N PHE A 403 -6.90 -18.80 31.67
CA PHE A 403 -8.08 -18.42 32.46
C PHE A 403 -9.18 -19.49 32.43
N GLY A 404 -9.04 -20.51 31.61
CA GLY A 404 -10.04 -21.52 31.35
C GLY A 404 -11.04 -21.13 30.26
N TRP A 405 -10.77 -20.05 29.52
CA TRP A 405 -11.62 -19.65 28.39
C TRP A 405 -11.41 -20.60 27.21
N GLY A 406 -12.51 -20.99 26.59
CA GLY A 406 -12.51 -21.65 25.29
C GLY A 406 -12.92 -20.68 24.17
N ALA A 407 -12.95 -21.18 22.95
CA ALA A 407 -13.32 -20.40 21.78
C ALA A 407 -14.67 -19.69 21.92
N LEU A 408 -15.64 -20.32 22.63
CA LEU A 408 -16.97 -19.75 22.86
C LEU A 408 -16.91 -18.50 23.75
N HIS A 409 -16.09 -18.51 24.81
CA HIS A 409 -15.88 -17.35 25.67
C HIS A 409 -15.27 -16.18 24.90
N MET A 410 -14.27 -16.47 24.07
CA MET A 410 -13.60 -15.48 23.21
C MET A 410 -14.58 -14.81 22.22
N ALA A 411 -15.41 -15.60 21.57
CA ALA A 411 -16.43 -15.11 20.65
C ALA A 411 -17.49 -14.26 21.37
N ALA A 412 -17.92 -14.68 22.58
CA ALA A 412 -18.91 -13.97 23.37
C ALA A 412 -18.39 -12.62 23.91
N TRP A 413 -17.13 -12.56 24.38
CA TRP A 413 -16.47 -11.32 24.79
C TRP A 413 -16.48 -10.24 23.72
N ASN A 414 -16.24 -10.64 22.46
CA ASN A 414 -16.15 -9.73 21.33
C ASN A 414 -17.49 -9.51 20.59
N GLY A 415 -18.53 -10.28 20.91
CA GLY A 415 -19.85 -10.11 20.32
C GLY A 415 -19.99 -10.74 18.92
N HIS A 416 -19.35 -11.89 18.69
CA HIS A 416 -19.40 -12.58 17.39
C HIS A 416 -20.53 -13.65 17.34
N GLU A 417 -21.79 -13.22 17.18
CA GLU A 417 -22.98 -14.09 17.22
C GLU A 417 -22.89 -15.25 16.20
N ALA A 418 -22.44 -14.97 14.98
CA ALA A 418 -22.29 -16.00 13.93
C ALA A 418 -21.27 -17.07 14.34
N THR A 419 -20.18 -16.67 15.00
CA THR A 419 -19.15 -17.59 15.54
C THR A 419 -19.72 -18.42 16.69
N ILE A 420 -20.44 -17.77 17.61
CA ILE A 420 -21.11 -18.46 18.73
C ILE A 420 -22.09 -19.50 18.19
N GLN A 421 -22.92 -19.13 17.21
CA GLN A 421 -23.86 -20.05 16.56
C GLN A 421 -23.14 -21.28 16.00
N MET A 422 -22.12 -21.02 15.21
CA MET A 422 -21.35 -22.08 14.57
C MET A 422 -20.70 -23.01 15.60
N LEU A 423 -20.08 -22.45 16.65
CA LEU A 423 -19.44 -23.24 17.71
C LEU A 423 -20.45 -24.15 18.43
N VAL A 424 -21.65 -23.62 18.76
CA VAL A 424 -22.68 -24.40 19.46
C VAL A 424 -23.38 -25.39 18.55
N GLN A 425 -23.81 -24.96 17.35
CA GLN A 425 -24.65 -25.80 16.48
C GLN A 425 -23.84 -26.81 15.66
N ASN A 426 -22.69 -26.40 15.11
CA ASN A 426 -21.90 -27.27 14.22
C ASN A 426 -20.83 -28.06 14.98
N PHE A 427 -20.25 -27.47 16.01
CA PHE A 427 -19.15 -28.13 16.76
C PHE A 427 -19.58 -28.63 18.15
N ALA A 428 -20.86 -28.47 18.51
CA ALA A 428 -21.44 -28.92 19.77
C ALA A 428 -20.70 -28.37 21.01
N ALA A 429 -20.26 -27.11 20.93
CA ALA A 429 -19.70 -26.42 22.09
C ALA A 429 -20.77 -26.30 23.18
N ASN A 430 -20.39 -26.55 24.44
CA ASN A 430 -21.29 -26.42 25.56
C ASN A 430 -21.50 -24.92 25.87
N LYS A 431 -22.72 -24.42 25.64
CA LYS A 431 -23.06 -23.00 25.91
C LYS A 431 -22.97 -22.62 27.39
N GLU A 432 -23.04 -23.60 28.29
CA GLU A 432 -22.88 -23.46 29.74
C GLU A 432 -21.47 -23.85 30.21
N GLU A 433 -20.50 -23.88 29.30
CA GLU A 433 -19.11 -24.15 29.67
C GLU A 433 -18.59 -23.09 30.64
N LEU A 434 -17.94 -23.55 31.70
CA LEU A 434 -17.39 -22.69 32.75
C LEU A 434 -15.89 -22.47 32.55
N ASP A 435 -15.45 -21.27 32.81
CA ASP A 435 -14.05 -20.94 32.99
C ASP A 435 -13.59 -21.24 34.43
N LYS A 436 -12.38 -20.84 34.82
CA LYS A 436 -11.84 -21.06 36.18
C LYS A 436 -12.58 -20.25 37.24
N CYS A 437 -13.23 -19.14 36.90
CA CYS A 437 -14.03 -18.31 37.79
C CYS A 437 -15.50 -18.75 37.84
N GLY A 438 -15.90 -19.74 37.07
CA GLY A 438 -17.28 -20.17 36.91
C GLY A 438 -18.08 -19.32 35.92
N TRP A 439 -17.40 -18.54 35.06
CA TRP A 439 -18.08 -17.70 34.10
C TRP A 439 -18.50 -18.51 32.86
N THR A 440 -19.73 -18.29 32.40
CA THR A 440 -20.22 -18.77 31.11
C THR A 440 -20.00 -17.72 30.04
N ALA A 441 -20.23 -18.09 28.78
CA ALA A 441 -20.25 -17.13 27.67
C ALA A 441 -21.22 -15.95 27.90
N LEU A 442 -22.35 -16.21 28.61
CA LEU A 442 -23.30 -15.14 28.98
C LEU A 442 -22.71 -14.14 29.98
N HIS A 443 -21.99 -14.59 31.01
CA HIS A 443 -21.31 -13.71 31.96
C HIS A 443 -20.29 -12.82 31.24
N VAL A 444 -19.49 -13.42 30.36
CA VAL A 444 -18.44 -12.74 29.61
C VAL A 444 -19.04 -11.69 28.65
N ALA A 445 -20.14 -12.02 27.95
CA ALA A 445 -20.86 -11.08 27.10
C ALA A 445 -21.47 -9.91 27.90
N ALA A 446 -22.02 -10.22 29.08
CA ALA A 446 -22.63 -9.22 29.97
C ALA A 446 -21.58 -8.24 30.53
N MET A 447 -20.43 -8.73 30.95
CA MET A 447 -19.31 -7.93 31.44
C MET A 447 -18.82 -6.90 30.41
N ASN A 448 -18.94 -7.22 29.12
CA ASN A 448 -18.49 -6.36 28.02
C ASN A 448 -19.64 -5.65 27.27
N GLY A 449 -20.86 -5.66 27.83
CA GLY A 449 -22.02 -4.93 27.28
C GLY A 449 -22.44 -5.37 25.88
N ARG A 450 -22.33 -6.67 25.57
CA ARG A 450 -22.68 -7.21 24.25
C ARG A 450 -24.18 -7.54 24.18
N ASP A 451 -25.02 -6.53 24.13
CA ASP A 451 -26.47 -6.65 24.24
C ASP A 451 -27.10 -7.62 23.23
N THR A 452 -26.70 -7.52 21.98
CA THR A 452 -27.17 -8.44 20.90
C THR A 452 -26.75 -9.87 21.16
N THR A 453 -25.52 -10.07 21.60
CA THR A 453 -24.96 -11.38 21.95
C THR A 453 -25.66 -11.99 23.15
N ILE A 454 -25.94 -11.18 24.19
CA ILE A 454 -26.69 -11.61 25.37
C ILE A 454 -28.09 -12.09 24.98
N GLN A 455 -28.82 -11.29 24.22
CA GLN A 455 -30.15 -11.69 23.71
C GLN A 455 -30.06 -12.98 22.89
N TRP A 456 -29.10 -13.05 22.03
CA TRP A 456 -28.88 -14.18 21.13
C TRP A 456 -28.56 -15.48 21.90
N LEU A 457 -27.67 -15.42 22.88
CA LEU A 457 -27.35 -16.55 23.76
C LEU A 457 -28.59 -17.08 24.49
N VAL A 458 -29.39 -16.17 25.06
CA VAL A 458 -30.58 -16.57 25.84
C VAL A 458 -31.74 -17.00 24.95
N GLU A 459 -32.13 -16.15 23.95
CA GLU A 459 -33.34 -16.38 23.19
C GLU A 459 -33.18 -17.43 22.07
N ARG A 460 -32.01 -17.49 21.44
CA ARG A 460 -31.77 -18.40 20.31
C ARG A 460 -31.09 -19.69 20.70
N LEU A 461 -30.14 -19.62 21.61
CA LEU A 461 -29.41 -20.82 22.07
C LEU A 461 -29.94 -21.38 23.40
N GLY A 462 -30.82 -20.65 24.09
CA GLY A 462 -31.41 -21.09 25.35
C GLY A 462 -30.35 -21.21 26.46
N ALA A 463 -29.40 -20.26 26.52
CA ALA A 463 -28.46 -20.17 27.62
C ALA A 463 -29.18 -19.86 28.92
N ASP A 464 -28.69 -20.42 30.04
CA ASP A 464 -29.28 -20.15 31.34
C ASP A 464 -29.02 -18.70 31.76
N LYS A 465 -30.07 -17.89 31.66
CA LYS A 465 -30.02 -16.47 32.05
C LYS A 465 -29.83 -16.24 33.56
N GLY A 466 -30.00 -17.29 34.38
CA GLY A 466 -29.79 -17.29 35.82
C GLY A 466 -28.47 -17.94 36.25
N ALA A 467 -27.62 -18.32 35.29
CA ALA A 467 -26.31 -18.92 35.57
C ALA A 467 -25.54 -18.10 36.62
N ARG A 468 -24.84 -18.81 37.51
CA ARG A 468 -24.06 -18.22 38.60
C ARG A 468 -22.60 -18.62 38.51
N ASP A 469 -21.73 -17.67 38.73
CA ASP A 469 -20.30 -17.94 38.86
C ASP A 469 -19.92 -18.50 40.25
N ASN A 470 -18.63 -18.70 40.52
CA ASN A 470 -18.13 -19.19 41.80
C ASN A 470 -18.44 -18.28 43.00
N LEU A 471 -18.74 -16.98 42.76
CA LEU A 471 -19.13 -16.03 43.76
C LEU A 471 -20.65 -15.83 43.83
N GLY A 472 -21.43 -16.64 43.10
CA GLY A 472 -22.87 -16.53 42.98
C GLY A 472 -23.33 -15.34 42.12
N TRP A 473 -22.44 -14.69 41.38
CA TRP A 473 -22.77 -13.59 40.49
C TRP A 473 -23.52 -14.10 39.25
N THR A 474 -24.57 -13.37 38.88
CA THR A 474 -25.26 -13.56 37.59
C THR A 474 -24.81 -12.50 36.60
N ALA A 475 -25.17 -12.64 35.35
CA ALA A 475 -24.92 -11.63 34.31
C ALA A 475 -25.35 -10.20 34.74
N LEU A 476 -26.46 -10.09 35.52
CA LEU A 476 -26.94 -8.78 36.02
C LEU A 476 -26.00 -8.17 37.06
N HIS A 477 -25.35 -8.96 37.91
CA HIS A 477 -24.36 -8.46 38.87
C HIS A 477 -23.15 -7.84 38.16
N PHE A 478 -22.65 -8.50 37.11
CA PHE A 478 -21.55 -7.96 36.30
C PHE A 478 -21.93 -6.64 35.63
N VAL A 479 -23.10 -6.59 35.01
CA VAL A 479 -23.61 -5.38 34.35
C VAL A 479 -23.73 -4.22 35.35
N ALA A 480 -24.16 -4.50 36.57
CA ALA A 480 -24.26 -3.52 37.67
C ALA A 480 -22.87 -3.02 38.08
N ALA A 481 -21.90 -3.93 38.30
CA ALA A 481 -20.53 -3.60 38.69
C ALA A 481 -19.78 -2.75 37.65
N PHE A 482 -20.08 -2.94 36.38
CA PHE A 482 -19.45 -2.17 35.28
C PHE A 482 -20.29 -0.95 34.84
N GLY A 483 -21.41 -0.66 35.49
CA GLY A 483 -22.25 0.50 35.19
C GLY A 483 -22.93 0.46 33.82
N LEU A 484 -23.19 -0.70 33.27
CA LEU A 484 -23.73 -0.90 31.92
C LEU A 484 -25.27 -0.80 31.94
N GLY A 485 -25.81 0.41 32.07
CA GLY A 485 -27.24 0.66 32.27
C GLY A 485 -28.13 0.17 31.12
N GLU A 486 -27.69 0.29 29.87
CA GLU A 486 -28.44 -0.20 28.71
C GLU A 486 -28.53 -1.72 28.71
N THR A 487 -27.42 -2.40 28.94
CA THR A 487 -27.35 -3.87 29.09
C THR A 487 -28.22 -4.36 30.25
N ALA A 488 -28.25 -3.62 31.36
CA ALA A 488 -29.14 -3.93 32.49
C ALA A 488 -30.62 -3.89 32.05
N GLN A 489 -31.01 -2.91 31.23
CA GLN A 489 -32.38 -2.86 30.70
C GLN A 489 -32.70 -4.05 29.78
N VAL A 490 -31.77 -4.49 28.96
CA VAL A 490 -31.91 -5.69 28.13
C VAL A 490 -32.16 -6.91 29.03
N LEU A 491 -31.31 -7.13 30.02
CA LEU A 491 -31.45 -8.27 30.93
C LEU A 491 -32.77 -8.24 31.70
N ILE A 492 -33.16 -7.08 32.23
CA ILE A 492 -34.34 -6.94 33.09
C ILE A 492 -35.63 -6.88 32.27
N LYS A 493 -35.74 -6.01 31.26
CA LYS A 493 -36.97 -5.73 30.55
C LYS A 493 -37.28 -6.75 29.44
N ILE A 494 -36.23 -7.17 28.71
CA ILE A 494 -36.37 -8.07 27.55
C ILE A 494 -36.28 -9.52 28.03
N LEU A 495 -35.15 -9.89 28.67
CA LEU A 495 -34.88 -11.27 29.05
C LEU A 495 -35.52 -11.67 30.39
N LYS A 496 -36.05 -10.70 31.16
CA LYS A 496 -36.76 -10.94 32.42
C LYS A 496 -35.96 -11.81 33.39
N VAL A 497 -34.69 -11.44 33.61
CA VAL A 497 -33.83 -12.10 34.62
C VAL A 497 -34.32 -11.78 36.02
N ASP A 498 -34.02 -12.63 37.01
CA ASP A 498 -34.33 -12.38 38.41
C ASP A 498 -33.46 -11.27 38.95
N ARG A 499 -34.04 -10.10 39.20
CA ARG A 499 -33.30 -8.94 39.74
C ARG A 499 -33.02 -9.03 41.24
N ASN A 500 -33.63 -9.99 41.93
CA ASN A 500 -33.43 -10.26 43.35
C ASN A 500 -32.45 -11.41 43.60
N ALA A 501 -31.83 -11.94 42.55
CA ALA A 501 -30.80 -12.95 42.71
C ALA A 501 -29.69 -12.42 43.61
N ARG A 502 -29.29 -13.21 44.62
CA ARG A 502 -28.25 -12.83 45.58
C ARG A 502 -26.97 -13.58 45.31
N ASN A 503 -25.84 -12.89 45.40
CA ASN A 503 -24.52 -13.49 45.39
C ASN A 503 -24.20 -14.20 46.72
N VAL A 504 -22.98 -14.73 46.86
CA VAL A 504 -22.57 -15.43 48.11
C VAL A 504 -22.49 -14.53 49.32
N LYS A 505 -22.40 -13.18 49.14
CA LYS A 505 -22.44 -12.19 50.20
C LYS A 505 -23.87 -11.76 50.56
N GLY A 506 -24.87 -12.25 49.85
CA GLY A 506 -26.27 -11.86 50.02
C GLY A 506 -26.66 -10.58 49.26
N GLU A 507 -25.76 -9.99 48.45
CA GLU A 507 -25.97 -8.74 47.72
C GLU A 507 -26.75 -9.02 46.44
N ILE A 508 -27.68 -8.13 46.09
CA ILE A 508 -28.34 -8.11 44.76
C ILE A 508 -27.58 -7.13 43.84
N ALA A 509 -27.83 -7.23 42.55
CA ALA A 509 -27.18 -6.40 41.53
C ALA A 509 -27.36 -4.87 41.81
N GLN A 510 -28.49 -4.47 42.43
CA GLN A 510 -28.73 -3.07 42.75
C GLN A 510 -27.85 -2.57 43.90
N ASP A 511 -27.49 -3.42 44.87
CA ASP A 511 -26.59 -3.08 45.96
C ASP A 511 -25.18 -2.77 45.41
N ILE A 512 -24.71 -3.58 44.45
CA ILE A 512 -23.42 -3.42 43.76
C ILE A 512 -23.36 -2.13 42.93
N ALA A 513 -24.46 -1.75 42.29
CA ALA A 513 -24.54 -0.52 41.48
C ALA A 513 -24.45 0.77 42.28
N GLN A 514 -24.60 0.70 43.63
CA GLN A 514 -24.54 1.85 44.53
C GLN A 514 -23.17 2.06 45.20
N GLU A 515 -22.28 1.09 45.09
CA GLU A 515 -20.88 1.16 45.46
C GLU A 515 -20.02 1.75 44.33
#